data_3bd4fb07c1752a0a0d1f60ac6ab77c52
#
_entry.id   3bd4fb07c1752a0a0d1f60ac6ab77c52
#
_cell.length_a   1.000
_cell.length_b   1.000
_cell.length_c   1.000
_cell.angle_alpha   90.00
_cell.angle_beta   90.00
_cell.angle_gamma   90.00
#
_symmetry.space_group_name_H-M   'P 1'
#
loop_
_entity.id
_entity.type
_entity.pdbx_description
1 polymer ?
#
loop_
_entity_poly.entity_id
_entity_poly.type
_entity_poly.pdbx_seq_one_letter_code
_entity_poly.pdbx_strand_id
1 'polypeptide(L)'
;MRILDSIKILSLACFLVAIDLNAEFTTNTLTINSLSIEVRKNENEIIFNGNVFIKSKDFEINADNAIYNNKNKIVSVSGAPSRINSTYEDNIFIGSADKIVFSETNEVQLIGNAQMNYENIDISSNEISFSLQDGKITTNN
;
A
#
# COMPACT_ATOMS: atom_id res chain seq x y z
N MET A 1 -49.07 -18.36 -4.05
CA MET A 1 -48.42 -17.51 -5.05
C MET A 1 -47.96 -16.16 -4.49
N ARG A 2 -48.80 -15.41 -3.81
CA ARG A 2 -48.44 -14.10 -3.20
C ARG A 2 -47.38 -14.18 -2.11
N ILE A 3 -47.32 -15.28 -1.36
CA ILE A 3 -46.31 -15.51 -0.29
C ILE A 3 -44.90 -15.68 -0.88
N LEU A 4 -44.77 -16.31 -2.05
CA LEU A 4 -43.49 -16.50 -2.75
C LEU A 4 -42.92 -15.18 -3.27
N ASP A 5 -43.78 -14.26 -3.73
CA ASP A 5 -43.37 -12.95 -4.20
C ASP A 5 -42.89 -12.07 -3.03
N SER A 6 -43.51 -12.18 -1.86
CA SER A 6 -43.09 -11.51 -0.63
C SER A 6 -41.73 -12.02 -0.11
N ILE A 7 -41.49 -13.32 -0.23
CA ILE A 7 -40.20 -13.95 0.15
C ILE A 7 -39.10 -13.52 -0.80
N LYS A 8 -39.34 -13.39 -2.08
CA LYS A 8 -38.38 -12.89 -3.07
C LYS A 8 -37.98 -11.44 -2.81
N ILE A 9 -38.94 -10.59 -2.45
CA ILE A 9 -38.68 -9.18 -2.12
C ILE A 9 -37.85 -9.07 -0.84
N LEU A 10 -38.13 -9.89 0.16
CA LEU A 10 -37.38 -9.92 1.42
C LEU A 10 -35.91 -10.40 1.20
N SER A 11 -35.71 -11.40 0.33
CA SER A 11 -34.38 -11.89 -0.06
C SER A 11 -33.60 -10.83 -0.80
N LEU A 12 -34.21 -10.03 -1.66
CA LEU A 12 -33.56 -8.94 -2.38
C LEU A 12 -33.15 -7.80 -1.43
N ALA A 13 -33.96 -7.48 -0.44
CA ALA A 13 -33.64 -6.45 0.55
C ALA A 13 -32.46 -6.85 1.46
N CYS A 14 -32.34 -8.13 1.83
CA CYS A 14 -31.18 -8.63 2.57
C CYS A 14 -29.87 -8.60 1.76
N PHE A 15 -29.92 -8.76 0.45
CA PHE A 15 -28.74 -8.72 -0.42
C PHE A 15 -28.15 -7.31 -0.56
N LEU A 16 -28.97 -6.26 -0.41
CA LEU A 16 -28.53 -4.86 -0.50
C LEU A 16 -27.76 -4.35 0.73
N VAL A 17 -27.75 -5.09 1.83
CA VAL A 17 -27.11 -4.68 3.10
C VAL A 17 -25.65 -5.12 3.22
N ALA A 18 -25.20 -6.05 2.37
CA ALA A 18 -23.85 -6.60 2.39
C ALA A 18 -22.96 -5.98 1.30
N ILE A 19 -22.87 -4.65 1.23
CA ILE A 19 -21.89 -3.99 0.35
C ILE A 19 -20.66 -3.68 1.18
N ASP A 20 -19.66 -4.53 1.08
CA ASP A 20 -18.31 -4.19 1.54
C ASP A 20 -17.76 -3.10 0.61
N LEU A 21 -17.56 -1.89 1.18
CA LEU A 21 -17.04 -0.73 0.44
C LEU A 21 -15.52 -0.73 0.30
N ASN A 22 -14.85 -1.76 0.83
CA ASN A 22 -13.41 -1.89 0.80
C ASN A 22 -12.98 -2.99 -0.18
N ALA A 23 -11.92 -2.71 -0.93
CA ALA A 23 -11.27 -3.69 -1.78
C ALA A 23 -9.95 -4.15 -1.16
N GLU A 24 -9.67 -5.44 -1.19
CA GLU A 24 -8.45 -6.04 -0.68
C GLU A 24 -7.76 -6.85 -1.77
N PHE A 25 -6.44 -6.70 -1.85
CA PHE A 25 -5.56 -7.49 -2.68
C PHE A 25 -4.47 -8.12 -1.81
N THR A 26 -4.33 -9.44 -1.89
CA THR A 26 -3.36 -10.17 -1.07
C THR A 26 -2.44 -11.02 -1.93
N THR A 27 -1.13 -10.96 -1.63
CA THR A 27 -0.10 -11.89 -2.13
C THR A 27 0.49 -12.65 -0.95
N ASN A 28 1.45 -13.55 -1.20
CA ASN A 28 2.14 -14.27 -0.11
C ASN A 28 2.94 -13.34 0.83
N THR A 29 3.28 -12.14 0.37
CA THR A 29 4.18 -11.22 1.07
C THR A 29 3.53 -9.93 1.54
N LEU A 30 2.41 -9.52 0.94
CA LEU A 30 1.73 -8.27 1.32
C LEU A 30 0.22 -8.29 1.07
N THR A 31 -0.47 -7.47 1.82
CA THR A 31 -1.89 -7.17 1.68
C THR A 31 -2.06 -5.69 1.38
N ILE A 32 -2.90 -5.34 0.40
CA ILE A 32 -3.22 -3.97 0.01
C ILE A 32 -4.73 -3.77 0.12
N ASN A 33 -5.14 -2.81 0.93
CA ASN A 33 -6.53 -2.35 1.07
C ASN A 33 -6.69 -0.97 0.41
N SER A 34 -7.81 -0.74 -0.25
CA SER A 34 -8.15 0.51 -0.91
C SER A 34 -9.67 0.67 -1.07
N LEU A 35 -10.12 1.85 -1.48
CA LEU A 35 -11.53 2.08 -1.81
C LEU A 35 -11.94 1.40 -3.13
N SER A 36 -11.03 1.34 -4.11
CA SER A 36 -11.27 0.66 -5.39
C SER A 36 -10.01 0.08 -6.00
N ILE A 37 -10.18 -0.95 -6.83
CA ILE A 37 -9.12 -1.64 -7.55
C ILE A 37 -9.45 -1.63 -9.04
N GLU A 38 -8.46 -1.31 -9.88
CA GLU A 38 -8.50 -1.41 -11.33
C GLU A 38 -7.39 -2.35 -11.82
N VAL A 39 -7.71 -3.32 -12.66
CA VAL A 39 -6.74 -4.26 -13.24
C VAL A 39 -6.48 -3.91 -14.70
N ARG A 40 -5.24 -3.58 -15.05
CA ARG A 40 -4.76 -3.29 -16.40
C ARG A 40 -3.90 -4.43 -16.92
N LYS A 41 -4.52 -5.41 -17.54
CA LYS A 41 -3.85 -6.65 -18.00
C LYS A 41 -2.74 -6.40 -19.01
N ASN A 42 -2.96 -5.48 -19.96
CA ASN A 42 -1.98 -5.17 -21.01
C ASN A 42 -0.72 -4.51 -20.46
N GLU A 43 -0.82 -3.79 -19.36
CA GLU A 43 0.26 -3.08 -18.69
C GLU A 43 0.88 -3.89 -17.54
N ASN A 44 0.29 -5.04 -17.22
CA ASN A 44 0.62 -5.85 -16.04
C ASN A 44 0.50 -5.08 -14.73
N GLU A 45 -0.46 -4.16 -14.63
CA GLU A 45 -0.64 -3.30 -13.47
C GLU A 45 -1.96 -3.55 -12.76
N ILE A 46 -1.91 -3.39 -11.45
CA ILE A 46 -3.08 -3.28 -10.59
C ILE A 46 -3.00 -1.92 -9.90
N ILE A 47 -4.04 -1.10 -10.08
CA ILE A 47 -4.13 0.24 -9.52
C ILE A 47 -5.08 0.22 -8.34
N PHE A 48 -4.65 0.81 -7.24
CA PHE A 48 -5.39 0.95 -5.99
C PHE A 48 -5.67 2.43 -5.77
N ASN A 49 -6.94 2.79 -5.63
CA ASN A 49 -7.36 4.18 -5.48
C ASN A 49 -8.07 4.41 -4.16
N GLY A 50 -7.62 5.43 -3.46
CA GLY A 50 -8.23 5.99 -2.25
C GLY A 50 -7.92 5.20 -0.98
N ASN A 51 -7.44 5.90 0.05
CA ASN A 51 -7.17 5.37 1.38
C ASN A 51 -6.39 4.05 1.36
N VAL A 52 -5.26 4.05 0.65
CA VAL A 52 -4.44 2.86 0.50
C VAL A 52 -3.72 2.55 1.80
N PHE A 53 -3.89 1.32 2.28
CA PHE A 53 -3.15 0.75 3.39
C PHE A 53 -2.46 -0.54 2.92
N ILE A 54 -1.15 -0.57 3.03
CA ILE A 54 -0.34 -1.73 2.66
C ILE A 54 0.29 -2.30 3.93
N LYS A 55 0.15 -3.60 4.10
CA LYS A 55 0.77 -4.33 5.20
C LYS A 55 1.62 -5.47 4.65
N SER A 56 2.86 -5.53 5.11
CA SER A 56 3.76 -6.66 4.97
C SER A 56 4.20 -7.17 6.34
N LYS A 57 5.04 -8.19 6.35
CA LYS A 57 5.66 -8.66 7.58
C LYS A 57 6.57 -7.59 8.21
N ASP A 58 7.20 -6.77 7.38
CA ASP A 58 8.32 -5.90 7.77
C ASP A 58 7.94 -4.42 7.85
N PHE A 59 6.81 -4.01 7.26
CA PHE A 59 6.39 -2.60 7.25
C PHE A 59 4.89 -2.43 7.00
N GLU A 60 4.41 -1.22 7.31
CA GLU A 60 3.08 -0.72 6.98
C GLU A 60 3.19 0.60 6.22
N ILE A 61 2.36 0.80 5.19
CA ILE A 61 2.33 2.03 4.39
C ILE A 61 0.92 2.57 4.32
N ASN A 62 0.78 3.89 4.50
CA ASN A 62 -0.44 4.65 4.25
C ASN A 62 -0.20 5.63 3.11
N ALA A 63 -1.08 5.64 2.13
CA ALA A 63 -1.00 6.49 0.94
C ALA A 63 -2.40 6.80 0.38
N ASP A 64 -2.45 7.66 -0.65
CA ASP A 64 -3.70 7.97 -1.35
C ASP A 64 -3.95 6.97 -2.49
N ASN A 65 -2.89 6.60 -3.21
CA ASN A 65 -2.97 5.68 -4.35
C ASN A 65 -1.76 4.74 -4.37
N ALA A 66 -1.91 3.59 -5.03
CA ALA A 66 -0.82 2.66 -5.26
C ALA A 66 -0.94 1.99 -6.63
N ILE A 67 0.20 1.59 -7.20
CA ILE A 67 0.30 0.79 -8.40
C ILE A 67 1.20 -0.40 -8.10
N TYR A 68 0.69 -1.61 -8.31
CA TYR A 68 1.46 -2.84 -8.27
C TYR A 68 1.74 -3.32 -9.70
N ASN A 69 3.01 -3.40 -10.08
CA ASN A 69 3.41 -3.98 -11.35
C ASN A 69 3.70 -5.48 -11.15
N ASN A 70 2.85 -6.32 -11.73
CA ASN A 70 2.91 -7.77 -11.55
C ASN A 70 4.10 -8.42 -12.30
N LYS A 71 4.68 -7.74 -13.29
CA LYS A 71 5.81 -8.27 -14.07
C LYS A 71 7.12 -8.19 -13.28
N ASN A 72 7.40 -7.04 -12.67
CA ASN A 72 8.65 -6.80 -11.93
C ASN A 72 8.48 -6.82 -10.41
N LYS A 73 7.24 -7.05 -9.92
CA LYS A 73 6.91 -7.11 -8.49
C LYS A 73 7.25 -5.81 -7.73
N ILE A 74 7.11 -4.67 -8.39
CA ILE A 74 7.33 -3.36 -7.79
C ILE A 74 5.99 -2.76 -7.39
N VAL A 75 5.93 -2.21 -6.17
CA VAL A 75 4.84 -1.37 -5.69
C VAL A 75 5.31 0.07 -5.62
N SER A 76 4.51 0.97 -6.16
CA SER A 76 4.72 2.41 -6.10
C SER A 76 3.49 3.06 -5.49
N VAL A 77 3.66 3.80 -4.40
CA VAL A 77 2.58 4.52 -3.74
C VAL A 77 2.80 6.02 -3.83
N SER A 78 1.73 6.78 -3.83
CA SER A 78 1.74 8.24 -3.81
C SER A 78 0.74 8.80 -2.82
N GLY A 79 1.07 9.94 -2.23
CA GLY A 79 0.23 10.65 -1.26
C GLY A 79 0.82 12.02 -0.93
N ALA A 80 0.13 12.75 -0.06
CA ALA A 80 0.54 14.10 0.34
C ALA A 80 0.66 14.24 1.88
N PRO A 81 1.62 13.58 2.54
CA PRO A 81 2.58 12.59 2.05
C PRO A 81 2.09 11.14 2.13
N SER A 82 2.77 10.23 1.45
CA SER A 82 2.77 8.80 1.77
C SER A 82 3.64 8.56 3.00
N ARG A 83 3.26 7.60 3.84
CA ARG A 83 3.97 7.29 5.10
C ARG A 83 4.27 5.81 5.19
N ILE A 84 5.47 5.49 5.66
CA ILE A 84 5.91 4.14 5.95
C ILE A 84 6.34 4.01 7.40
N ASN A 85 5.97 2.90 8.02
CA ASN A 85 6.41 2.51 9.35
C ASN A 85 7.01 1.11 9.25
N SER A 86 8.32 1.00 9.44
CA SER A 86 9.02 -0.29 9.45
C SER A 86 8.94 -0.92 10.83
N THR A 87 8.66 -2.22 10.87
CA THR A 87 8.61 -3.05 12.08
C THR A 87 9.62 -4.19 12.02
N TYR A 88 10.58 -4.13 11.07
CA TYR A 88 11.53 -5.20 10.82
C TYR A 88 12.63 -5.24 11.88
N GLU A 89 12.58 -6.27 12.76
CA GLU A 89 13.61 -6.57 13.77
C GLU A 89 14.19 -5.32 14.45
N ASP A 90 15.51 -5.09 14.28
CA ASP A 90 16.22 -3.94 14.85
C ASP A 90 16.23 -2.71 13.92
N ASN A 91 15.67 -2.84 12.71
CA ASN A 91 15.61 -1.77 11.70
C ASN A 91 14.29 -1.00 11.76
N ILE A 92 13.99 -0.41 12.90
CA ILE A 92 12.78 0.38 13.10
C ILE A 92 12.99 1.79 12.56
N PHE A 93 12.19 2.19 11.58
CA PHE A 93 12.17 3.56 11.09
C PHE A 93 10.75 4.03 10.75
N ILE A 94 10.57 5.34 10.75
CA ILE A 94 9.37 6.02 10.27
C ILE A 94 9.81 6.93 9.13
N GLY A 95 9.14 6.86 8.00
CA GLY A 95 9.44 7.67 6.83
C GLY A 95 8.21 8.28 6.20
N SER A 96 8.43 9.36 5.44
CA SER A 96 7.40 9.99 4.60
C SER A 96 8.02 10.56 3.34
N ALA A 97 7.26 10.55 2.26
CA ALA A 97 7.63 11.12 0.98
C ALA A 97 6.40 11.34 0.10
N ASP A 98 6.54 12.08 -0.99
CA ASP A 98 5.48 12.21 -1.99
C ASP A 98 5.21 10.87 -2.67
N LYS A 99 6.26 10.07 -2.86
CA LYS A 99 6.20 8.73 -3.46
C LYS A 99 7.07 7.76 -2.68
N ILE A 100 6.58 6.53 -2.50
CA ILE A 100 7.36 5.42 -1.93
C ILE A 100 7.34 4.28 -2.93
N VAL A 101 8.52 3.72 -3.22
CA VAL A 101 8.70 2.57 -4.12
C VAL A 101 9.38 1.45 -3.35
N PHE A 102 8.87 0.25 -3.47
CA PHE A 102 9.50 -0.92 -2.89
C PHE A 102 9.30 -2.16 -3.76
N SER A 103 10.18 -3.11 -3.62
CA SER A 103 10.17 -4.37 -4.36
C SER A 103 10.49 -5.55 -3.44
N GLU A 104 10.41 -6.74 -3.96
CA GLU A 104 10.78 -7.98 -3.24
C GLU A 104 12.27 -8.03 -2.85
N THR A 105 13.10 -7.12 -3.35
CA THR A 105 14.53 -7.02 -3.02
C THR A 105 14.82 -6.38 -1.67
N ASN A 106 13.80 -6.11 -0.86
CA ASN A 106 13.91 -5.48 0.46
C ASN A 106 14.52 -4.06 0.46
N GLU A 107 14.46 -3.37 -0.66
CA GLU A 107 14.83 -1.97 -0.78
C GLU A 107 13.59 -1.10 -0.81
N VAL A 108 13.60 -0.05 -0.01
CA VAL A 108 12.56 0.98 0.06
C VAL A 108 13.15 2.30 -0.39
N GLN A 109 12.49 2.98 -1.33
CA GLN A 109 12.87 4.31 -1.82
C GLN A 109 11.79 5.32 -1.44
N LEU A 110 12.19 6.38 -0.75
CA LEU A 110 11.38 7.55 -0.45
C LEU A 110 11.77 8.65 -1.43
N ILE A 111 10.83 9.11 -2.24
CA ILE A 111 11.08 10.03 -3.36
C ILE A 111 10.20 11.27 -3.25
N GLY A 112 10.82 12.43 -3.27
CA GLY A 112 10.19 13.75 -3.17
C GLY A 112 9.86 14.14 -1.73
N ASN A 113 10.45 15.24 -1.25
CA ASN A 113 10.29 15.70 0.13
C ASN A 113 10.48 14.57 1.16
N ALA A 114 11.47 13.73 0.91
CA ALA A 114 11.71 12.53 1.69
C ALA A 114 12.22 12.89 3.10
N GLN A 115 11.60 12.30 4.09
CA GLN A 115 11.96 12.41 5.49
C GLN A 115 11.98 11.02 6.13
N MET A 116 12.94 10.78 7.00
CA MET A 116 13.07 9.53 7.74
C MET A 116 13.60 9.80 9.14
N ASN A 117 13.01 9.17 10.13
CA ASN A 117 13.57 9.04 11.46
C ASN A 117 14.03 7.60 11.66
N TYR A 118 15.31 7.42 11.89
CA TYR A 118 15.94 6.13 12.15
C TYR A 118 16.78 6.24 13.41
N GLU A 119 16.47 5.44 14.44
CA GLU A 119 17.19 5.44 15.72
C GLU A 119 17.39 6.85 16.33
N ASN A 120 16.36 7.69 16.31
CA ASN A 120 16.38 9.09 16.75
C ASN A 120 17.27 10.02 15.89
N ILE A 121 17.66 9.59 14.70
CA ILE A 121 18.35 10.42 13.71
C ILE A 121 17.33 10.86 12.66
N ASP A 122 17.17 12.18 12.49
CA ASP A 122 16.30 12.76 11.47
C ASP A 122 17.09 12.98 10.17
N ILE A 123 16.59 12.43 9.08
CA ILE A 123 17.18 12.51 7.74
C ILE A 123 16.17 13.17 6.82
N SER A 124 16.58 14.19 6.07
CA SER A 124 15.77 14.86 5.04
C SER A 124 16.57 14.97 3.75
N SER A 125 15.93 14.63 2.61
CA SER A 125 16.58 14.67 1.29
C SER A 125 15.51 14.70 0.19
N ASN A 126 15.90 14.90 -1.05
CA ASN A 126 15.01 14.69 -2.18
C ASN A 126 14.68 13.19 -2.36
N GLU A 127 15.65 12.34 -2.11
CA GLU A 127 15.50 10.90 -2.17
C GLU A 127 16.26 10.22 -1.03
N ILE A 128 15.64 9.23 -0.40
CA ILE A 128 16.24 8.37 0.61
C ILE A 128 15.99 6.91 0.20
N SER A 129 17.07 6.13 0.07
CA SER A 129 16.97 4.67 -0.13
C SER A 129 17.38 3.96 1.14
N PHE A 130 16.59 2.99 1.54
CA PHE A 130 16.80 2.17 2.73
C PHE A 130 16.77 0.69 2.37
N SER A 131 17.78 -0.06 2.77
CA SER A 131 17.82 -1.51 2.65
C SER A 131 17.34 -2.16 3.95
N LEU A 132 16.23 -2.90 3.87
CA LEU A 132 15.70 -3.68 5.01
C LEU A 132 16.63 -4.83 5.39
N GLN A 133 17.50 -5.28 4.47
CA GLN A 133 18.36 -6.43 4.69
C GLN A 133 19.56 -6.11 5.57
N ASP A 134 20.22 -4.96 5.36
CA ASP A 134 21.47 -4.57 6.06
C ASP A 134 21.38 -3.23 6.80
N GLY A 135 20.23 -2.55 6.73
CA GLY A 135 20.01 -1.24 7.35
C GLY A 135 20.75 -0.08 6.69
N LYS A 136 21.30 -0.27 5.49
CA LYS A 136 22.04 0.77 4.78
C LYS A 136 21.09 1.89 4.32
N ILE A 137 21.46 3.13 4.62
CA ILE A 137 20.75 4.33 4.17
C ILE A 137 21.64 5.09 3.18
N THR A 138 21.07 5.50 2.07
CA THR A 138 21.70 6.40 1.09
C THR A 138 20.75 7.54 0.76
N THR A 139 21.30 8.73 0.51
CA THR A 139 20.53 9.92 0.16
C THR A 139 21.01 10.49 -1.17
N ASN A 140 20.11 11.11 -1.91
CA ASN A 140 20.37 11.81 -3.16
C ASN A 140 19.59 13.13 -3.19
N ASN A 141 20.30 14.24 -3.50
CA ASN A 141 19.73 15.60 -3.59
C ASN A 141 19.76 16.12 -5.02
#